data_f6736f1712868140e7f1edc1447ce9c0
#
_entry.id   f6736f1712868140e7f1edc1447ce9c0
#
_cell.length_a   1.000
_cell.length_b   1.000
_cell.length_c   1.000
_cell.angle_alpha   90.00
_cell.angle_beta   90.00
_cell.angle_gamma   90.00
#
_symmetry.space_group_name_H-M   'P 1'
#
loop_
_entity.id
_entity.type
_entity.pdbx_description
1 polymer ?
#
loop_
_entity_poly.entity_id
_entity_poly.type
_entity_poly.pdbx_seq_one_letter_code
_entity_poly.pdbx_strand_id
1 'polypeptide(L)'
;SKGILNTQQFDKDDLQSIPVSGDPNKTLADLVAINIGQIGENIVLRRAVTFAIQNAGENDKDENIRLAIVTHPSANVNADASNFAYGRFGVILAYSKDEDIGILPEGQTVATLARQLCQHIIGMNPSSIGNIDDSSTWPKSNKQATVNENLTSEKGEGIKQDEHWEHLGEAKNENSSPNELIHQSFLLDNDLIVRDLLLQTGMRVKNFVRFELGEQ
;
A
#
# COMPACT_ATOMS: atom_id res chain seq x y z
N SER A 1 14.47 0.89 -8.85
CA SER A 1 15.86 0.48 -8.57
C SER A 1 15.94 -1.03 -8.49
N LYS A 2 16.97 -1.59 -9.09
CA LYS A 2 17.31 -3.00 -8.94
C LYS A 2 17.96 -3.21 -7.57
N GLY A 3 17.42 -4.16 -6.79
CA GLY A 3 17.97 -4.37 -5.46
C GLY A 3 17.08 -5.20 -4.54
N ILE A 4 17.48 -5.26 -3.28
CA ILE A 4 16.79 -5.99 -2.22
C ILE A 4 15.99 -5.01 -1.40
N LEU A 5 14.74 -5.37 -1.08
CA LEU A 5 13.91 -4.63 -0.14
C LEU A 5 14.35 -4.93 1.29
N ASN A 6 14.77 -3.90 2.01
CA ASN A 6 14.98 -3.95 3.45
C ASN A 6 13.83 -3.22 4.14
N THR A 7 13.19 -3.87 5.10
CA THR A 7 12.10 -3.31 5.88
C THR A 7 12.47 -3.35 7.36
N GLN A 8 12.41 -2.22 8.03
CA GLN A 8 12.64 -2.12 9.47
C GLN A 8 11.43 -1.51 10.15
N GLN A 9 11.01 -2.12 11.25
CA GLN A 9 9.90 -1.63 12.08
C GLN A 9 10.47 -1.10 13.40
N PHE A 10 9.84 -0.06 13.89
CA PHE A 10 10.16 0.59 15.15
C PHE A 10 8.87 0.69 15.97
N ASP A 11 8.90 0.22 17.17
CA ASP A 11 7.84 0.40 18.14
C ASP A 11 7.95 1.75 18.86
N LYS A 12 7.07 1.96 19.84
CA LYS A 12 7.04 3.19 20.62
C LYS A 12 8.35 3.43 21.38
N ASP A 13 8.93 2.39 21.96
CA ASP A 13 10.12 2.50 22.81
C ASP A 13 11.36 2.73 21.94
N ASP A 14 11.45 2.05 20.81
CA ASP A 14 12.47 2.31 19.80
C ASP A 14 12.45 3.78 19.36
N LEU A 15 11.26 4.30 19.02
CA LEU A 15 11.10 5.66 18.51
C LEU A 15 11.51 6.71 19.54
N GLN A 16 11.24 6.50 20.82
CA GLN A 16 11.58 7.45 21.87
C GLN A 16 13.09 7.69 21.99
N SER A 17 13.89 6.68 21.69
CA SER A 17 15.35 6.71 21.81
C SER A 17 16.07 7.22 20.56
N ILE A 18 15.39 7.42 19.43
CA ILE A 18 16.01 7.85 18.18
C ILE A 18 16.53 9.29 18.32
N PRO A 19 17.83 9.54 18.05
CA PRO A 19 18.38 10.89 18.06
C PRO A 19 17.76 11.75 16.94
N VAL A 20 17.56 13.03 17.23
CA VAL A 20 17.08 13.99 16.24
C VAL A 20 18.19 14.32 15.25
N SER A 21 17.86 14.29 13.96
CA SER A 21 18.80 14.70 12.92
C SER A 21 19.21 16.17 13.12
N GLY A 22 20.50 16.41 13.20
CA GLY A 22 21.06 17.76 13.43
C GLY A 22 21.21 18.18 14.89
N ASP A 23 20.66 17.44 15.86
CA ASP A 23 20.86 17.67 17.30
C ASP A 23 20.98 16.34 18.06
N PRO A 24 22.18 15.75 18.12
CA PRO A 24 22.38 14.42 18.73
C PRO A 24 22.12 14.40 20.25
N ASN A 25 21.97 15.55 20.89
CA ASN A 25 21.66 15.64 22.32
C ASN A 25 20.15 15.58 22.60
N LYS A 26 19.31 15.55 21.54
CA LYS A 26 17.87 15.41 21.64
C LYS A 26 17.38 14.13 20.98
N THR A 27 16.37 13.55 21.56
CA THR A 27 15.67 12.38 21.03
C THR A 27 14.29 12.77 20.47
N LEU A 28 13.63 11.85 19.77
CA LEU A 28 12.24 12.05 19.36
C LEU A 28 11.32 12.23 20.58
N ALA A 29 11.61 11.61 21.73
CA ALA A 29 10.87 11.84 22.98
C ALA A 29 10.95 13.30 23.41
N ASP A 30 12.12 13.92 23.32
CA ASP A 30 12.30 15.33 23.67
C ASP A 30 11.51 16.25 22.73
N LEU A 31 11.50 15.95 21.42
CA LEU A 31 10.71 16.69 20.46
C LEU A 31 9.20 16.56 20.73
N VAL A 32 8.73 15.37 21.06
CA VAL A 32 7.33 15.14 21.43
C VAL A 32 6.98 15.97 22.67
N ALA A 33 7.81 15.96 23.71
CA ALA A 33 7.58 16.74 24.94
C ALA A 33 7.51 18.24 24.65
N ILE A 34 8.41 18.76 23.83
CA ILE A 34 8.43 20.18 23.42
C ILE A 34 7.13 20.53 22.69
N ASN A 35 6.70 19.69 21.73
CA ASN A 35 5.49 19.95 20.95
C ASN A 35 4.22 19.86 21.81
N ILE A 36 4.15 18.91 22.77
CA ILE A 36 3.06 18.84 23.75
C ILE A 36 2.98 20.15 24.53
N GLY A 37 4.13 20.67 25.00
CA GLY A 37 4.19 21.95 25.73
C GLY A 37 3.75 23.16 24.91
N GLN A 38 3.99 23.13 23.59
CA GLN A 38 3.61 24.23 22.68
C GLN A 38 2.14 24.19 22.25
N ILE A 39 1.63 22.99 21.96
CA ILE A 39 0.28 22.81 21.42
C ILE A 39 -0.75 22.63 22.53
N GLY A 40 -0.35 22.12 23.70
CA GLY A 40 -1.22 21.81 24.82
C GLY A 40 -2.03 20.52 24.66
N GLU A 41 -1.69 19.70 23.65
CA GLU A 41 -2.37 18.43 23.37
C GLU A 41 -1.41 17.26 23.49
N ASN A 42 -1.93 16.10 23.87
CA ASN A 42 -1.13 14.89 24.01
C ASN A 42 -0.76 14.33 22.62
N ILE A 43 0.53 14.13 22.39
CA ILE A 43 1.09 13.54 21.17
C ILE A 43 1.73 12.21 21.52
N VAL A 44 1.44 11.17 20.77
CA VAL A 44 2.04 9.85 20.96
C VAL A 44 2.59 9.34 19.62
N LEU A 45 3.89 9.03 19.58
CA LEU A 45 4.48 8.24 18.52
C LEU A 45 4.22 6.77 18.83
N ARG A 46 3.54 6.05 17.94
CA ARG A 46 3.18 4.65 18.18
C ARG A 46 4.11 3.68 17.50
N ARG A 47 4.33 3.86 16.21
CA ARG A 47 5.22 3.03 15.41
C ARG A 47 5.71 3.76 14.18
N ALA A 48 6.81 3.29 13.62
CA ALA A 48 7.28 3.68 12.30
C ALA A 48 7.78 2.47 11.53
N VAL A 49 7.80 2.60 10.21
CA VAL A 49 8.37 1.58 9.33
C VAL A 49 9.18 2.26 8.25
N THR A 50 10.33 1.70 7.95
CA THR A 50 11.16 2.12 6.82
C THR A 50 11.16 1.04 5.75
N PHE A 51 11.06 1.48 4.49
CA PHE A 51 11.29 0.66 3.31
C PHE A 51 12.50 1.23 2.58
N ALA A 52 13.54 0.46 2.48
CA ALA A 52 14.76 0.84 1.79
C ALA A 52 15.09 -0.17 0.69
N ILE A 53 15.40 0.31 -0.51
CA ILE A 53 15.88 -0.52 -1.60
C ILE A 53 17.39 -0.39 -1.63
N GLN A 54 18.10 -1.47 -1.31
CA GLN A 54 19.55 -1.54 -1.32
C GLN A 54 20.02 -2.23 -2.59
N ASN A 55 21.17 -1.85 -3.12
CA ASN A 55 21.74 -2.53 -4.27
C ASN A 55 21.96 -4.01 -3.95
N ALA A 56 21.53 -4.88 -4.86
CA ALA A 56 21.76 -6.31 -4.74
C ALA A 56 23.27 -6.60 -4.80
N GLY A 57 23.73 -7.57 -4.00
CA GLY A 57 25.07 -8.13 -4.12
C GLY A 57 25.20 -8.99 -5.40
N GLU A 58 26.43 -9.39 -5.76
CA GLU A 58 26.69 -10.17 -6.97
C GLU A 58 25.93 -11.50 -7.07
N ASN A 59 25.46 -12.04 -5.94
CA ASN A 59 24.77 -13.34 -5.86
C ASN A 59 23.25 -13.20 -5.64
N ASP A 60 22.72 -12.00 -5.52
CA ASP A 60 21.32 -11.78 -5.26
C ASP A 60 20.52 -11.59 -6.55
N LYS A 61 19.28 -12.10 -6.58
CA LYS A 61 18.38 -11.84 -7.71
C LYS A 61 18.03 -10.36 -7.75
N ASP A 62 18.54 -9.70 -8.76
CA ASP A 62 18.37 -8.27 -8.99
C ASP A 62 16.94 -7.99 -9.50
N GLU A 63 16.05 -7.60 -8.59
CA GLU A 63 14.67 -7.30 -8.94
C GLU A 63 14.45 -5.79 -9.05
N ASN A 64 13.67 -5.38 -10.04
CA ASN A 64 13.27 -3.97 -10.22
C ASN A 64 12.16 -3.61 -9.24
N ILE A 65 12.52 -3.43 -7.97
CA ILE A 65 11.56 -3.07 -6.91
C ILE A 65 11.24 -1.57 -6.98
N ARG A 66 9.95 -1.27 -6.82
CA ARG A 66 9.40 0.09 -6.78
C ARG A 66 8.54 0.24 -5.53
N LEU A 67 8.38 1.48 -5.09
CA LEU A 67 7.51 1.83 -3.97
C LEU A 67 6.36 2.70 -4.47
N ALA A 68 5.15 2.43 -3.97
CA ALA A 68 4.02 3.33 -4.07
C ALA A 68 3.60 3.74 -2.66
N ILE A 69 3.24 5.02 -2.50
CA ILE A 69 2.78 5.60 -1.24
C ILE A 69 1.47 6.31 -1.52
N VAL A 70 0.46 6.01 -0.70
CA VAL A 70 -0.84 6.68 -0.76
C VAL A 70 -1.27 7.02 0.66
N THR A 71 -1.79 8.23 0.84
CA THR A 71 -2.45 8.67 2.08
C THR A 71 -3.90 9.05 1.79
N HIS A 72 -4.79 8.87 2.77
CA HIS A 72 -6.19 9.24 2.65
C HIS A 72 -6.75 9.80 3.99
N PRO A 73 -7.57 10.85 3.97
CA PRO A 73 -7.65 11.82 2.87
C PRO A 73 -6.28 12.40 2.59
N SER A 74 -5.97 12.59 1.32
CA SER A 74 -4.70 13.24 0.96
C SER A 74 -4.81 14.72 1.27
N ALA A 75 -4.07 15.19 2.25
CA ALA A 75 -3.91 16.62 2.41
C ALA A 75 -3.13 17.15 1.21
N ASN A 76 -3.71 18.13 0.51
CA ASN A 76 -3.01 18.88 -0.51
C ASN A 76 -1.90 19.70 0.16
N VAL A 77 -0.76 19.06 0.38
CA VAL A 77 0.46 19.81 0.69
C VAL A 77 0.92 20.40 -0.62
N ASN A 78 1.02 21.72 -0.67
CA ASN A 78 1.59 22.40 -1.82
C ASN A 78 2.86 21.66 -2.26
N ALA A 79 2.87 21.23 -3.52
CA ALA A 79 3.85 20.30 -4.07
C ALA A 79 5.30 20.83 -4.10
N ASP A 80 5.56 21.95 -3.46
CA ASP A 80 6.75 22.74 -3.70
C ASP A 80 7.97 22.38 -2.89
N ALA A 81 8.06 21.34 -2.19
CA ALA A 81 9.36 20.91 -1.65
C ALA A 81 9.33 19.83 -0.55
N SER A 82 8.21 19.39 -0.08
CA SER A 82 8.23 18.38 0.97
C SER A 82 7.90 16.99 0.39
N ASN A 83 8.87 16.09 0.51
CA ASN A 83 8.65 14.66 0.24
C ASN A 83 7.75 14.02 1.33
N PHE A 84 6.82 14.78 1.90
CA PHE A 84 5.93 14.36 2.97
C PHE A 84 4.50 14.22 2.44
N ALA A 85 3.85 13.13 2.86
CA ALA A 85 2.43 12.93 2.68
C ALA A 85 1.83 12.56 4.04
N TYR A 86 0.67 13.12 4.38
CA TYR A 86 -0.03 12.80 5.62
C TYR A 86 -1.53 12.63 5.37
N GLY A 87 -2.17 11.86 6.24
CA GLY A 87 -3.59 11.55 6.18
C GLY A 87 -4.00 10.72 7.39
N ARG A 88 -5.29 10.41 7.49
CA ARG A 88 -5.79 9.48 8.49
C ARG A 88 -5.31 8.06 8.25
N PHE A 89 -5.25 7.68 6.97
CA PHE A 89 -4.73 6.39 6.52
C PHE A 89 -3.49 6.61 5.66
N GLY A 90 -2.57 5.66 5.71
CA GLY A 90 -1.41 5.63 4.85
C GLY A 90 -1.05 4.19 4.47
N VAL A 91 -0.61 4.00 3.24
CA VAL A 91 -0.06 2.72 2.76
C VAL A 91 1.24 2.96 2.05
N ILE A 92 2.23 2.12 2.38
CA ILE A 92 3.44 1.94 1.59
C ILE A 92 3.36 0.54 0.99
N LEU A 93 3.49 0.45 -0.33
CA LEU A 93 3.47 -0.79 -1.11
C LEU A 93 4.80 -0.95 -1.83
N ALA A 94 5.52 -2.04 -1.56
CA ALA A 94 6.68 -2.46 -2.34
C ALA A 94 6.25 -3.50 -3.37
N TYR A 95 6.58 -3.27 -4.63
CA TYR A 95 6.19 -4.12 -5.74
C TYR A 95 7.28 -4.21 -6.81
N SER A 96 7.25 -5.28 -7.58
CA SER A 96 7.99 -5.42 -8.83
C SER A 96 7.03 -5.76 -9.97
N LYS A 97 7.48 -5.59 -11.20
CA LYS A 97 6.79 -6.09 -12.40
C LYS A 97 7.76 -6.92 -13.20
N ASP A 98 7.33 -8.09 -13.57
CA ASP A 98 8.04 -8.90 -14.55
C ASP A 98 7.80 -8.28 -15.93
N GLU A 99 8.88 -7.86 -16.61
CA GLU A 99 8.78 -7.15 -17.89
C GLU A 99 8.31 -8.07 -19.02
N ASP A 100 8.59 -9.36 -18.89
CA ASP A 100 8.27 -10.39 -19.90
C ASP A 100 6.86 -11.00 -19.69
N ILE A 101 6.21 -10.73 -18.57
CA ILE A 101 4.95 -11.34 -18.19
C ILE A 101 3.89 -10.26 -17.97
N GLY A 102 2.69 -10.57 -18.46
CA GLY A 102 1.47 -9.82 -18.16
C GLY A 102 1.26 -8.59 -19.04
N ILE A 103 -0.02 -8.29 -19.23
CA ILE A 103 -0.51 -7.16 -20.03
C ILE A 103 -1.23 -6.21 -19.08
N LEU A 104 -0.85 -4.95 -19.12
CA LEU A 104 -1.58 -3.91 -18.41
C LEU A 104 -2.85 -3.55 -19.19
N PRO A 105 -3.97 -3.27 -18.51
CA PRO A 105 -5.16 -2.73 -19.16
C PRO A 105 -4.82 -1.47 -19.97
N GLU A 106 -5.57 -1.25 -21.06
CA GLU A 106 -5.33 -0.09 -21.93
C GLU A 106 -5.40 1.23 -21.14
N GLY A 107 -4.42 2.09 -21.38
CA GLY A 107 -4.32 3.41 -20.70
C GLY A 107 -3.81 3.33 -19.25
N GLN A 108 -3.55 2.15 -18.70
CA GLN A 108 -3.00 2.01 -17.35
C GLN A 108 -1.49 1.87 -17.34
N THR A 109 -0.86 2.42 -16.31
CA THR A 109 0.55 2.24 -16.02
C THR A 109 0.73 1.36 -14.78
N VAL A 110 1.91 0.75 -14.64
CA VAL A 110 2.26 0.00 -13.43
C VAL A 110 2.14 0.87 -12.17
N ALA A 111 2.51 2.14 -12.28
CA ALA A 111 2.41 3.09 -11.16
C ALA A 111 0.94 3.38 -10.79
N THR A 112 0.07 3.54 -11.79
CA THR A 112 -1.37 3.73 -11.55
C THR A 112 -1.97 2.52 -10.85
N LEU A 113 -1.66 1.31 -11.34
CA LEU A 113 -2.14 0.06 -10.72
C LEU A 113 -1.62 -0.11 -9.29
N ALA A 114 -0.36 0.23 -9.03
CA ALA A 114 0.20 0.18 -7.68
C ALA A 114 -0.53 1.15 -6.73
N ARG A 115 -0.91 2.35 -7.19
CA ARG A 115 -1.72 3.29 -6.40
C ARG A 115 -3.12 2.75 -6.14
N GLN A 116 -3.75 2.11 -7.12
CA GLN A 116 -5.05 1.45 -6.96
C GLN A 116 -4.99 0.29 -5.95
N LEU A 117 -3.90 -0.48 -5.94
CA LEU A 117 -3.67 -1.49 -4.90
C LEU A 117 -3.48 -0.87 -3.51
N CYS A 118 -2.79 0.28 -3.40
CA CYS A 118 -2.72 1.00 -2.13
C CYS A 118 -4.12 1.44 -1.65
N GLN A 119 -4.96 1.94 -2.55
CA GLN A 119 -6.35 2.31 -2.23
C GLN A 119 -7.16 1.09 -1.77
N HIS A 120 -7.01 -0.05 -2.46
CA HIS A 120 -7.60 -1.31 -2.05
C HIS A 120 -7.15 -1.72 -0.63
N ILE A 121 -5.84 -1.65 -0.33
CA ILE A 121 -5.30 -1.97 1.00
C ILE A 121 -5.85 -1.04 2.08
N ILE A 122 -6.02 0.26 1.78
CA ILE A 122 -6.67 1.20 2.71
C ILE A 122 -8.10 0.74 3.04
N GLY A 123 -8.90 0.43 2.01
CA GLY A 123 -10.32 0.12 2.15
C GLY A 123 -10.59 -1.28 2.71
N MET A 124 -9.86 -2.28 2.23
CA MET A 124 -10.12 -3.69 2.55
C MET A 124 -9.29 -4.24 3.72
N ASN A 125 -8.29 -3.50 4.17
CA ASN A 125 -7.44 -3.82 5.32
C ASN A 125 -6.95 -5.28 5.38
N PRO A 126 -6.27 -5.80 4.35
CA PRO A 126 -5.73 -7.16 4.39
C PRO A 126 -4.67 -7.30 5.47
N SER A 127 -4.62 -8.46 6.13
CA SER A 127 -3.64 -8.75 7.19
C SER A 127 -2.28 -9.20 6.65
N SER A 128 -2.26 -9.77 5.44
CA SER A 128 -1.05 -10.29 4.79
C SER A 128 -1.23 -10.31 3.27
N ILE A 129 -0.16 -10.63 2.55
CA ILE A 129 -0.22 -10.76 1.09
C ILE A 129 -0.92 -12.05 0.68
N GLY A 130 -0.61 -13.16 1.35
CA GLY A 130 -0.96 -14.51 0.93
C GLY A 130 0.07 -15.14 -0.01
N ASN A 131 -0.07 -16.43 -0.27
CA ASN A 131 0.81 -17.18 -1.15
C ASN A 131 0.17 -17.41 -2.52
N ILE A 132 0.64 -16.70 -3.52
CA ILE A 132 0.14 -16.80 -4.91
C ILE A 132 0.31 -18.23 -5.50
N ASP A 133 1.32 -18.96 -5.06
CA ASP A 133 1.62 -20.31 -5.56
C ASP A 133 0.81 -21.40 -4.85
N ASP A 134 0.14 -21.09 -3.75
CA ASP A 134 -0.68 -22.03 -2.99
C ASP A 134 -2.10 -22.13 -3.55
N SER A 135 -2.30 -23.03 -4.51
CA SER A 135 -3.60 -23.26 -5.12
C SER A 135 -4.64 -23.92 -4.18
N SER A 136 -4.20 -24.46 -3.03
CA SER A 136 -5.08 -25.13 -2.06
C SER A 136 -6.00 -24.16 -1.32
N THR A 137 -5.58 -22.90 -1.19
CA THR A 137 -6.31 -21.84 -0.49
C THR A 137 -7.23 -21.01 -1.40
N TRP A 138 -7.25 -21.31 -2.72
CA TRP A 138 -7.97 -20.50 -3.68
C TRP A 138 -9.48 -20.71 -3.60
N PRO A 139 -10.29 -19.66 -3.55
CA PRO A 139 -11.71 -19.78 -3.75
C PRO A 139 -11.97 -20.40 -5.13
N LYS A 140 -12.76 -21.47 -5.19
CA LYS A 140 -13.14 -22.07 -6.45
C LYS A 140 -14.02 -21.07 -7.21
N SER A 141 -13.44 -20.31 -8.12
CA SER A 141 -14.21 -19.40 -8.97
C SER A 141 -15.11 -20.23 -9.89
N ASN A 142 -16.40 -19.99 -9.82
CA ASN A 142 -17.39 -20.62 -10.68
C ASN A 142 -17.48 -20.01 -12.10
N LYS A 143 -16.51 -19.21 -12.50
CA LYS A 143 -16.49 -18.60 -13.84
C LYS A 143 -15.14 -18.79 -14.49
N GLN A 144 -15.12 -19.59 -15.57
CA GLN A 144 -14.08 -19.54 -16.58
C GLN A 144 -14.03 -18.09 -17.10
N ALA A 145 -12.86 -17.47 -17.02
CA ALA A 145 -12.62 -16.16 -17.62
C ALA A 145 -12.77 -16.32 -19.16
N THR A 146 -13.95 -16.02 -19.66
CA THR A 146 -14.12 -15.71 -21.06
C THR A 146 -13.50 -14.32 -21.26
N VAL A 147 -12.43 -14.28 -22.03
CA VAL A 147 -11.88 -13.04 -22.58
C VAL A 147 -12.99 -12.36 -23.38
N ASN A 148 -13.66 -11.40 -22.77
CA ASN A 148 -14.62 -10.56 -23.48
C ASN A 148 -13.85 -9.47 -24.22
N GLU A 149 -13.71 -9.63 -25.52
CA GLU A 149 -13.18 -8.63 -26.48
C GLU A 149 -14.12 -7.43 -26.69
N ASN A 150 -15.03 -7.12 -25.78
CA ASN A 150 -15.96 -6.01 -25.92
C ASN A 150 -15.88 -5.03 -24.76
N LEU A 151 -14.79 -4.25 -24.68
CA LEU A 151 -14.80 -2.95 -24.01
C LEU A 151 -14.71 -1.83 -25.05
N THR A 152 -15.86 -1.54 -25.67
CA THR A 152 -16.04 -0.29 -26.42
C THR A 152 -16.32 0.83 -25.42
N SER A 153 -15.37 1.74 -25.41
CA SER A 153 -15.43 3.17 -25.05
C SER A 153 -16.75 3.74 -24.57
N GLU A 154 -16.87 4.07 -23.30
CA GLU A 154 -17.58 5.26 -22.89
C GLU A 154 -16.61 6.29 -22.31
N LYS A 155 -16.73 7.51 -22.83
CA LYS A 155 -15.85 8.65 -22.55
C LYS A 155 -15.94 9.06 -21.09
N GLY A 156 -14.77 9.15 -20.45
CA GLY A 156 -14.64 9.60 -19.09
C GLY A 156 -15.07 11.03 -18.88
N GLU A 157 -15.97 11.23 -17.95
CA GLU A 157 -16.05 12.45 -17.17
C GLU A 157 -15.22 12.25 -15.91
N GLY A 158 -14.35 13.24 -15.62
CA GLY A 158 -13.39 13.16 -14.52
C GLY A 158 -14.09 12.93 -13.18
N ILE A 159 -13.84 11.78 -12.61
CA ILE A 159 -14.27 11.42 -11.27
C ILE A 159 -13.56 12.35 -10.29
N LYS A 160 -14.34 13.20 -9.63
CA LYS A 160 -13.88 13.94 -8.46
C LYS A 160 -13.53 12.91 -7.39
N GLN A 161 -12.26 12.80 -7.06
CA GLN A 161 -11.65 11.71 -6.28
C GLN A 161 -12.06 11.66 -4.79
N ASP A 162 -12.84 12.58 -4.27
CA ASP A 162 -12.96 12.78 -2.83
C ASP A 162 -14.31 12.32 -2.21
N GLU A 163 -15.32 11.95 -2.99
CA GLU A 163 -16.67 11.72 -2.42
C GLU A 163 -17.11 10.25 -2.31
N HIS A 164 -16.34 9.29 -2.84
CA HIS A 164 -16.79 7.87 -2.91
C HIS A 164 -16.40 7.00 -1.69
N TRP A 165 -15.53 7.51 -0.81
CA TRP A 165 -14.93 6.68 0.26
C TRP A 165 -15.71 6.64 1.58
N GLU A 166 -16.66 7.55 1.81
CA GLU A 166 -17.38 7.62 3.08
C GLU A 166 -18.37 6.46 3.33
N HIS A 167 -18.71 5.69 2.30
CA HIS A 167 -19.68 4.59 2.40
C HIS A 167 -19.06 3.18 2.39
N LEU A 168 -17.73 3.05 2.36
CA LEU A 168 -17.04 1.76 2.39
C LEU A 168 -16.75 1.29 3.82
N GLY A 169 -17.62 1.61 4.75
CA GLY A 169 -17.64 1.04 6.08
C GLY A 169 -18.22 -0.37 6.03
N GLU A 170 -17.40 -1.37 6.38
CA GLU A 170 -17.80 -2.71 6.83
C GLU A 170 -18.55 -3.60 5.81
N ALA A 171 -17.88 -4.06 4.78
CA ALA A 171 -18.25 -5.32 4.16
C ALA A 171 -17.82 -6.48 5.08
N LYS A 172 -18.60 -6.77 6.11
CA LYS A 172 -18.50 -8.02 6.89
C LYS A 172 -18.95 -9.16 5.98
N ASN A 173 -18.02 -9.74 5.25
CA ASN A 173 -18.25 -11.01 4.58
C ASN A 173 -18.02 -12.12 5.62
N GLU A 174 -19.11 -12.66 6.17
CA GLU A 174 -19.12 -13.72 7.19
C GLU A 174 -18.71 -15.12 6.66
N ASN A 175 -18.15 -15.21 5.46
CA ASN A 175 -17.53 -16.43 4.98
C ASN A 175 -16.02 -16.30 5.10
N SER A 176 -15.44 -17.07 6.01
CA SER A 176 -14.02 -17.20 6.36
C SER A 176 -13.09 -17.42 5.16
N SER A 177 -12.93 -16.41 4.31
CA SER A 177 -11.76 -16.30 3.46
C SER A 177 -10.62 -15.76 4.33
N PRO A 178 -9.41 -16.31 4.23
CA PRO A 178 -8.28 -15.70 4.90
C PRO A 178 -8.22 -14.22 4.50
N ASN A 179 -8.04 -13.31 5.47
CA ASN A 179 -7.98 -11.86 5.23
C ASN A 179 -6.65 -11.48 4.54
N GLU A 180 -6.33 -12.21 3.48
CA GLU A 180 -5.13 -12.06 2.69
C GLU A 180 -5.44 -11.27 1.41
N LEU A 181 -4.54 -10.36 1.05
CA LEU A 181 -4.68 -9.46 -0.09
C LEU A 181 -5.10 -10.18 -1.38
N ILE A 182 -4.43 -11.30 -1.69
CA ILE A 182 -4.63 -12.04 -2.95
C ILE A 182 -6.01 -12.71 -3.07
N HIS A 183 -6.71 -12.90 -1.95
CA HIS A 183 -8.02 -13.56 -1.93
C HIS A 183 -9.19 -12.57 -1.92
N GLN A 184 -8.90 -11.28 -1.79
CA GLN A 184 -9.93 -10.24 -1.76
C GLN A 184 -10.40 -9.89 -3.17
N SER A 185 -11.71 -9.59 -3.32
CA SER A 185 -12.23 -8.95 -4.53
C SER A 185 -11.61 -7.56 -4.66
N PHE A 186 -11.17 -7.20 -5.85
CA PHE A 186 -10.51 -5.92 -6.07
C PHE A 186 -11.50 -4.76 -5.91
N LEU A 187 -11.17 -3.80 -5.07
CA LEU A 187 -12.07 -2.71 -4.68
C LEU A 187 -12.63 -1.90 -5.88
N LEU A 188 -11.85 -1.74 -6.92
CA LEU A 188 -12.22 -0.96 -8.11
C LEU A 188 -12.88 -1.81 -9.22
N ASP A 189 -12.87 -3.13 -9.05
CA ASP A 189 -13.52 -4.09 -9.93
C ASP A 189 -13.86 -5.35 -9.13
N ASN A 190 -15.09 -5.40 -8.61
CA ASN A 190 -15.53 -6.47 -7.72
C ASN A 190 -15.64 -7.85 -8.40
N ASP A 191 -15.66 -7.90 -9.73
CA ASP A 191 -15.65 -9.16 -10.49
C ASP A 191 -14.24 -9.75 -10.59
N LEU A 192 -13.21 -8.98 -10.25
CA LEU A 192 -11.81 -9.36 -10.31
C LEU A 192 -11.24 -9.61 -8.91
N ILE A 193 -10.56 -10.74 -8.73
CA ILE A 193 -9.81 -11.03 -7.50
C ILE A 193 -8.40 -10.44 -7.64
N VAL A 194 -7.84 -9.89 -6.56
CA VAL A 194 -6.49 -9.28 -6.56
C VAL A 194 -5.44 -10.23 -7.10
N ARG A 195 -5.49 -11.52 -6.78
CA ARG A 195 -4.59 -12.53 -7.34
C ARG A 195 -4.61 -12.54 -8.87
N ASP A 196 -5.80 -12.57 -9.46
CA ASP A 196 -5.96 -12.67 -10.91
C ASP A 196 -5.47 -11.38 -11.59
N LEU A 197 -5.70 -10.22 -10.97
CA LEU A 197 -5.13 -8.94 -11.38
C LEU A 197 -3.59 -8.98 -11.39
N LEU A 198 -2.98 -9.50 -10.34
CA LEU A 198 -1.51 -9.60 -10.23
C LEU A 198 -0.93 -10.55 -11.28
N LEU A 199 -1.57 -11.71 -11.50
CA LEU A 199 -1.16 -12.67 -12.52
C LEU A 199 -1.31 -12.11 -13.94
N GLN A 200 -2.43 -11.46 -14.25
CA GLN A 200 -2.68 -10.87 -15.57
C GLN A 200 -1.71 -9.75 -15.91
N THR A 201 -1.31 -8.96 -14.91
CA THR A 201 -0.46 -7.80 -15.13
C THR A 201 1.04 -8.09 -14.94
N GLY A 202 1.40 -9.27 -14.44
CA GLY A 202 2.78 -9.61 -14.09
C GLY A 202 3.33 -8.81 -12.91
N MET A 203 2.45 -8.15 -12.15
CA MET A 203 2.86 -7.47 -10.92
C MET A 203 3.04 -8.46 -9.77
N ARG A 204 4.04 -8.18 -8.93
CA ARG A 204 4.31 -8.94 -7.70
C ARG A 204 4.35 -7.98 -6.53
N VAL A 205 3.49 -8.17 -5.55
CA VAL A 205 3.56 -7.47 -4.27
C VAL A 205 4.66 -8.13 -3.44
N LYS A 206 5.61 -7.33 -2.97
CA LYS A 206 6.75 -7.78 -2.15
C LYS A 206 6.49 -7.58 -0.67
N ASN A 207 5.93 -6.43 -0.33
CA ASN A 207 5.55 -6.08 1.04
C ASN A 207 4.59 -4.90 1.02
N PHE A 208 3.78 -4.76 2.05
CA PHE A 208 3.01 -3.55 2.30
C PHE A 208 2.89 -3.29 3.78
N VAL A 209 2.66 -2.03 4.12
CA VAL A 209 2.29 -1.61 5.47
C VAL A 209 1.16 -0.61 5.37
N ARG A 210 0.11 -0.82 6.16
CA ARG A 210 -1.00 0.11 6.32
C ARG A 210 -0.90 0.76 7.69
N PHE A 211 -1.17 2.05 7.73
CA PHE A 211 -1.30 2.85 8.95
C PHE A 211 -2.70 3.46 9.02
N GLU A 212 -3.22 3.51 10.23
CA GLU A 212 -4.41 4.28 10.55
C GLU A 212 -4.12 5.16 11.78
N LEU A 213 -4.46 6.44 11.69
CA LEU A 213 -4.29 7.36 12.80
C LEU A 213 -5.17 6.92 13.98
N GLY A 214 -4.56 6.71 15.14
CA GLY A 214 -5.25 6.28 16.34
C GLY A 214 -5.41 4.75 16.50
N GLU A 215 -4.90 3.93 15.55
CA GLU A 215 -4.86 2.46 15.75
C GLU A 215 -4.05 2.10 17.00
N GLN A 216 -4.49 1.03 17.71
CA GLN A 216 -3.83 0.53 18.93
C GLN A 216 -2.76 -0.50 18.61
#